data_39503d43c8a38546c96f5dff88994494
#
_entry.id   39503d43c8a38546c96f5dff88994494
#
_cell.length_a   1.000
_cell.length_b   1.000
_cell.length_c   1.000
_cell.angle_alpha   90.00
_cell.angle_beta   90.00
_cell.angle_gamma   90.00
#
_symmetry.space_group_name_H-M   'P 1'
#
loop_
_entity.id
_entity.type
_entity.pdbx_description
1 polymer ?
#
loop_
_entity_poly.entity_id
_entity_poly.type
_entity_poly.pdbx_seq_one_letter_code
_entity_poly.pdbx_strand_id
1 'polypeptide(L)'
;MTENQDMLSRLEVLLRLKRSKSFYAERLGITEQEVDELLKELREREQEPNNTLKTTASNYDTVRKVNNERGTIESVLILDFEPKDDLELAKLHKINLDKYVITNYWSKLLPNGKFTSSVFSKKKEAKDYTAEDFAKFLVNYKSNYIPHPEPKQERAKVVDVELSLSDYHLAKRHIDGDNSPYERCKRYFTTAATLIYNVKSLYDIDTIVFPISNDFFHTDNYHNQTTNGTPQDTIVDYAHEYELGFELLVDTITMMKKLCNKVQVVLVQGNHDRTKSYYLAHALDVYFKADSNIFFEREHSTVKGVMLGETFIGYHHGNCKIEDLPLLFATHPEYSQLFGYAKYREVHTGDKHHYMAKEVKGVRIQQMPSLSGTDRWHQDNNFIHSVRAALALVYDKELGKISEFEFRL
;
A
#
# COMPACT_ATOMS: atom_id res chain seq x y z
N MET A 1 -16.21 11.55 -34.39
CA MET A 1 -17.09 12.06 -33.31
C MET A 1 -16.85 13.55 -33.24
N THR A 2 -17.91 14.36 -33.20
CA THR A 2 -17.74 15.80 -32.98
C THR A 2 -17.36 16.06 -31.54
N GLU A 3 -16.64 17.15 -31.26
CA GLU A 3 -16.18 17.53 -29.93
C GLU A 3 -17.32 17.56 -28.89
N ASN A 4 -18.51 17.95 -29.33
CA ASN A 4 -19.73 17.94 -28.52
C ASN A 4 -20.20 16.51 -28.15
N GLN A 5 -20.05 15.52 -29.03
CA GLN A 5 -20.39 14.12 -28.74
C GLN A 5 -19.46 13.48 -27.72
N ASP A 6 -18.20 13.85 -27.70
CA ASP A 6 -17.24 13.41 -26.70
C ASP A 6 -17.57 14.00 -25.31
N MET A 7 -17.90 15.30 -25.26
CA MET A 7 -18.29 15.96 -24.01
C MET A 7 -19.55 15.40 -23.39
N LEU A 8 -20.57 15.11 -24.21
CA LEU A 8 -21.81 14.46 -23.74
C LEU A 8 -21.54 13.09 -23.14
N SER A 9 -20.73 12.26 -23.81
CA SER A 9 -20.36 10.94 -23.30
C SER A 9 -19.58 11.02 -21.98
N ARG A 10 -18.69 11.97 -21.83
CA ARG A 10 -17.95 12.22 -20.60
C ARG A 10 -18.85 12.72 -19.46
N LEU A 11 -19.82 13.60 -19.78
CA LEU A 11 -20.80 14.07 -18.81
C LEU A 11 -21.70 12.92 -18.30
N GLU A 12 -22.19 12.04 -19.18
CA GLU A 12 -22.97 10.86 -18.78
C GLU A 12 -22.23 9.97 -17.75
N VAL A 13 -20.92 9.77 -17.93
CA VAL A 13 -20.09 9.02 -16.98
C VAL A 13 -19.98 9.75 -15.64
N LEU A 14 -19.77 11.07 -15.68
CA LEU A 14 -19.62 11.89 -14.47
C LEU A 14 -20.91 12.01 -13.67
N LEU A 15 -22.09 12.02 -14.32
CA LEU A 15 -23.40 12.09 -13.66
C LEU A 15 -23.66 10.90 -12.71
N ARG A 16 -23.02 9.76 -12.94
CA ARG A 16 -23.09 8.60 -12.04
C ARG A 16 -22.52 8.88 -10.66
N LEU A 17 -21.66 9.90 -10.54
CA LEU A 17 -21.00 10.29 -9.28
C LEU A 17 -21.89 11.16 -8.38
N LYS A 18 -23.05 11.65 -8.85
CA LYS A 18 -24.01 12.48 -8.10
C LYS A 18 -23.36 13.68 -7.39
N ARG A 19 -22.55 14.46 -8.11
CA ARG A 19 -21.84 15.64 -7.62
C ARG A 19 -22.53 16.96 -8.02
N SER A 20 -21.97 18.10 -7.59
CA SER A 20 -22.47 19.43 -7.95
C SER A 20 -22.17 19.79 -9.41
N LYS A 21 -22.89 20.76 -9.97
CA LYS A 21 -22.64 21.27 -11.32
C LYS A 21 -21.24 21.85 -11.46
N SER A 22 -20.76 22.57 -10.44
CA SER A 22 -19.40 23.10 -10.41
C SER A 22 -18.33 22.00 -10.54
N PHE A 23 -18.55 20.86 -9.94
CA PHE A 23 -17.67 19.70 -10.09
C PHE A 23 -17.63 19.19 -11.55
N TYR A 24 -18.80 19.13 -12.24
CA TYR A 24 -18.84 18.70 -13.63
C TYR A 24 -18.19 19.72 -14.56
N ALA A 25 -18.41 21.02 -14.32
CA ALA A 25 -17.80 22.12 -15.05
C ALA A 25 -16.27 22.07 -14.98
N GLU A 26 -15.73 21.93 -13.78
CA GLU A 26 -14.28 21.79 -13.55
C GLU A 26 -13.68 20.58 -14.25
N ARG A 27 -14.35 19.42 -14.17
CA ARG A 27 -13.86 18.15 -14.76
C ARG A 27 -13.92 18.12 -16.28
N LEU A 28 -14.85 18.84 -16.86
CA LEU A 28 -15.00 18.95 -18.33
C LEU A 28 -14.23 20.15 -18.91
N GLY A 29 -13.77 21.08 -18.07
CA GLY A 29 -13.07 22.29 -18.49
C GLY A 29 -14.00 23.31 -19.16
N ILE A 30 -15.27 23.38 -18.75
CA ILE A 30 -16.33 24.22 -19.29
C ILE A 30 -17.03 25.02 -18.18
N THR A 31 -17.89 25.94 -18.55
CA THR A 31 -18.69 26.71 -17.58
C THR A 31 -19.90 25.93 -17.06
N GLU A 32 -20.47 26.33 -15.92
CA GLU A 32 -21.71 25.73 -15.41
C GLU A 32 -22.91 25.93 -16.36
N GLN A 33 -22.90 27.00 -17.16
CA GLN A 33 -23.92 27.25 -18.19
C GLN A 33 -23.82 26.21 -19.31
N GLU A 34 -22.62 25.90 -19.78
CA GLU A 34 -22.40 24.87 -20.78
C GLU A 34 -22.74 23.47 -20.25
N VAL A 35 -22.55 23.20 -18.94
CA VAL A 35 -23.06 21.96 -18.30
C VAL A 35 -24.58 21.90 -18.36
N ASP A 36 -25.30 23.00 -18.12
CA ASP A 36 -26.76 23.05 -18.22
C ASP A 36 -27.25 22.78 -19.64
N GLU A 37 -26.57 23.32 -20.66
CA GLU A 37 -26.86 23.07 -22.07
C GLU A 37 -26.66 21.59 -22.44
N LEU A 38 -25.56 20.99 -22.01
CA LEU A 38 -25.30 19.55 -22.21
C LEU A 38 -26.32 18.67 -21.49
N LEU A 39 -26.72 19.03 -20.27
CA LEU A 39 -27.77 18.31 -19.51
C LEU A 39 -29.13 18.44 -20.19
N LYS A 40 -29.44 19.57 -20.82
CA LYS A 40 -30.66 19.76 -21.60
C LYS A 40 -30.62 18.89 -22.84
N GLU A 41 -29.53 18.87 -23.59
CA GLU A 41 -29.35 18.02 -24.77
C GLU A 41 -29.47 16.52 -24.42
N LEU A 42 -28.92 16.07 -23.29
CA LEU A 42 -29.08 14.69 -22.83
C LEU A 42 -30.54 14.36 -22.51
N ARG A 43 -31.28 15.28 -21.87
CA ARG A 43 -32.74 15.08 -21.61
C ARG A 43 -33.56 15.08 -22.85
N GLU A 44 -33.21 15.89 -23.85
CA GLU A 44 -33.91 15.93 -25.16
C GLU A 44 -33.64 14.63 -25.93
N ARG A 45 -32.42 14.08 -25.88
CA ARG A 45 -32.08 12.74 -26.44
C ARG A 45 -32.83 11.60 -25.77
N GLU A 46 -33.07 11.68 -24.47
CA GLU A 46 -33.87 10.70 -23.73
C GLU A 46 -35.36 10.82 -24.02
N GLN A 47 -35.84 12.00 -24.47
CA GLN A 47 -37.25 12.28 -24.78
C GLN A 47 -37.61 12.17 -26.27
N GLU A 48 -36.62 12.02 -27.18
CA GLU A 48 -36.95 11.76 -28.58
C GLU A 48 -37.55 10.36 -28.72
N PRO A 49 -38.87 10.24 -29.04
CA PRO A 49 -39.41 8.97 -29.45
C PRO A 49 -38.81 8.64 -30.82
N ASN A 50 -38.23 7.45 -30.94
CA ASN A 50 -37.81 6.88 -32.20
C ASN A 50 -38.95 7.03 -33.24
N ASN A 51 -38.92 8.11 -33.99
CA ASN A 51 -39.90 8.40 -35.01
C ASN A 51 -39.32 7.94 -36.33
N THR A 52 -39.77 6.78 -36.78
CA THR A 52 -40.16 6.57 -38.18
C THR A 52 -40.63 5.14 -38.40
N LEU A 53 -41.92 4.98 -38.31
CA LEU A 53 -42.70 4.18 -39.29
C LEU A 53 -44.17 4.38 -38.91
N LYS A 54 -44.89 5.17 -39.71
CA LYS A 54 -46.34 5.25 -39.65
C LYS A 54 -46.91 3.86 -39.96
N THR A 55 -47.20 3.09 -38.92
CA THR A 55 -48.17 2.01 -38.99
C THR A 55 -49.46 2.56 -38.47
N THR A 56 -50.48 2.64 -39.32
CA THR A 56 -51.85 2.90 -38.95
C THR A 56 -52.32 1.80 -38.00
N ALA A 57 -52.13 2.02 -36.71
CA ALA A 57 -52.73 1.20 -35.68
C ALA A 57 -54.06 1.81 -35.31
N SER A 58 -55.14 1.20 -35.82
CA SER A 58 -56.48 1.43 -35.30
C SER A 58 -56.57 0.89 -33.86
N ASN A 59 -57.34 1.59 -33.00
CA ASN A 59 -57.60 1.25 -31.61
C ASN A 59 -58.08 -0.20 -31.44
N TYR A 60 -57.17 -1.06 -30.97
CA TYR A 60 -57.53 -2.43 -30.55
C TYR A 60 -56.93 -2.69 -29.16
N ASP A 61 -57.66 -3.39 -28.30
CA ASP A 61 -57.29 -3.79 -26.97
C ASP A 61 -55.96 -4.58 -26.97
N THR A 62 -54.89 -3.90 -26.56
CA THR A 62 -53.57 -4.53 -26.40
C THR A 62 -53.43 -4.94 -24.96
N VAL A 63 -53.26 -6.22 -24.70
CA VAL A 63 -52.88 -6.72 -23.37
C VAL A 63 -51.36 -6.90 -23.33
N ARG A 64 -50.70 -6.12 -22.51
CA ARG A 64 -49.27 -6.29 -22.26
C ARG A 64 -49.04 -6.47 -20.78
N LYS A 65 -48.47 -7.59 -20.39
CA LYS A 65 -48.06 -7.90 -19.03
C LYS A 65 -46.52 -7.98 -18.94
N VAL A 66 -45.91 -7.17 -18.12
CA VAL A 66 -44.48 -7.22 -17.84
C VAL A 66 -44.31 -7.68 -16.42
N ASN A 67 -43.64 -8.82 -16.23
CA ASN A 67 -43.27 -9.31 -14.93
C ASN A 67 -41.75 -9.09 -14.72
N ASN A 68 -41.40 -8.05 -13.98
CA ASN A 68 -39.99 -7.68 -13.73
C ASN A 68 -39.23 -8.70 -12.86
N GLU A 69 -39.94 -9.37 -11.93
CA GLU A 69 -39.33 -10.39 -11.06
C GLU A 69 -38.95 -11.64 -11.83
N ARG A 70 -39.82 -12.08 -12.75
CA ARG A 70 -39.58 -13.25 -13.61
C ARG A 70 -38.86 -12.91 -14.90
N GLY A 71 -38.65 -11.63 -15.20
CA GLY A 71 -38.04 -11.18 -16.43
C GLY A 71 -38.82 -11.59 -17.69
N THR A 72 -40.15 -11.60 -17.63
CA THR A 72 -40.99 -12.05 -18.76
C THR A 72 -41.89 -10.95 -19.28
N ILE A 73 -42.17 -10.95 -20.60
CA ILE A 73 -43.15 -10.10 -21.27
C ILE A 73 -44.11 -10.96 -21.99
N GLU A 74 -45.42 -10.80 -21.68
CA GLU A 74 -46.54 -11.37 -22.44
C GLU A 74 -47.22 -10.23 -23.13
N SER A 75 -47.45 -10.34 -24.44
CA SER A 75 -48.10 -9.32 -25.23
C SER A 75 -49.04 -9.94 -26.22
N VAL A 76 -50.28 -9.42 -26.31
CA VAL A 76 -51.30 -9.84 -27.25
C VAL A 76 -51.76 -8.63 -28.06
N LEU A 77 -51.73 -8.75 -29.38
CA LEU A 77 -52.16 -7.72 -30.32
C LEU A 77 -53.18 -8.30 -31.27
N ILE A 78 -54.05 -7.44 -31.83
CA ILE A 78 -54.89 -7.76 -33.00
C ILE A 78 -54.30 -7.01 -34.18
N LEU A 79 -53.98 -7.75 -35.24
CA LEU A 79 -53.29 -7.25 -36.43
C LEU A 79 -54.10 -7.48 -37.65
N ASP A 80 -53.93 -6.66 -38.70
CA ASP A 80 -54.57 -6.81 -40.01
C ASP A 80 -53.84 -7.82 -40.94
N PHE A 81 -52.71 -8.33 -40.47
CA PHE A 81 -51.84 -9.29 -41.18
C PHE A 81 -51.16 -10.25 -40.20
N GLU A 82 -50.68 -11.37 -40.74
CA GLU A 82 -49.89 -12.33 -39.97
C GLU A 82 -48.41 -11.95 -39.98
N PRO A 83 -47.73 -11.82 -38.79
CA PRO A 83 -46.30 -11.55 -38.73
C PRO A 83 -45.48 -12.68 -39.36
N LYS A 84 -44.41 -12.31 -40.09
CA LYS A 84 -43.60 -13.25 -40.89
C LYS A 84 -42.42 -13.86 -40.16
N ASP A 85 -41.86 -13.12 -39.21
CA ASP A 85 -40.66 -13.54 -38.50
C ASP A 85 -40.54 -12.88 -37.10
N ASP A 86 -39.53 -13.32 -36.32
CA ASP A 86 -39.28 -12.84 -34.97
C ASP A 86 -38.93 -11.35 -34.91
N LEU A 87 -38.33 -10.77 -35.94
CA LEU A 87 -37.98 -9.35 -36.00
C LEU A 87 -39.26 -8.50 -36.17
N GLU A 88 -40.17 -8.93 -36.99
CA GLU A 88 -41.46 -8.25 -37.19
C GLU A 88 -42.32 -8.38 -35.91
N LEU A 89 -42.36 -9.58 -35.30
CA LEU A 89 -43.02 -9.82 -34.02
C LEU A 89 -42.42 -8.91 -32.91
N ALA A 90 -41.08 -8.82 -32.80
CA ALA A 90 -40.44 -8.00 -31.81
C ALA A 90 -40.79 -6.51 -31.98
N LYS A 91 -40.80 -6.00 -33.19
CA LYS A 91 -41.24 -4.62 -33.52
C LYS A 91 -42.68 -4.36 -33.14
N LEU A 92 -43.57 -5.21 -33.56
CA LEU A 92 -45.02 -5.06 -33.32
C LEU A 92 -45.33 -5.12 -31.80
N HIS A 93 -44.76 -6.09 -31.11
CA HIS A 93 -44.97 -6.29 -29.68
C HIS A 93 -44.03 -5.46 -28.80
N LYS A 94 -43.22 -4.56 -29.37
CA LYS A 94 -42.26 -3.68 -28.70
C LYS A 94 -41.33 -4.45 -27.75
N ILE A 95 -40.76 -5.56 -28.22
CA ILE A 95 -39.83 -6.40 -27.49
C ILE A 95 -38.38 -6.04 -27.92
N ASN A 96 -37.52 -5.71 -26.97
CA ASN A 96 -36.12 -5.47 -27.25
C ASN A 96 -35.40 -6.82 -27.35
N LEU A 97 -35.01 -7.24 -28.56
CA LEU A 97 -34.29 -8.50 -28.80
C LEU A 97 -32.86 -8.54 -28.24
N ASP A 98 -32.24 -7.42 -27.87
CA ASP A 98 -30.94 -7.43 -27.18
C ASP A 98 -31.10 -7.93 -25.77
N LYS A 99 -32.22 -7.64 -25.13
CA LYS A 99 -32.51 -7.95 -23.71
C LYS A 99 -33.41 -9.17 -23.52
N TYR A 100 -34.21 -9.52 -24.49
CA TYR A 100 -35.22 -10.57 -24.41
C TYR A 100 -35.11 -11.54 -25.60
N VAL A 101 -35.47 -12.77 -25.38
CA VAL A 101 -35.67 -13.79 -26.42
C VAL A 101 -37.17 -14.14 -26.49
N ILE A 102 -37.72 -14.19 -27.70
CA ILE A 102 -39.09 -14.71 -27.92
C ILE A 102 -39.01 -16.22 -27.75
N THR A 103 -39.69 -16.75 -26.74
CA THR A 103 -39.67 -18.19 -26.43
C THR A 103 -40.86 -18.90 -27.02
N ASN A 104 -42.02 -18.22 -27.14
CA ASN A 104 -43.22 -18.72 -27.76
C ASN A 104 -43.96 -17.59 -28.44
N TYR A 105 -44.52 -17.90 -29.62
CA TYR A 105 -45.54 -17.05 -30.22
C TYR A 105 -46.64 -17.92 -30.88
N TRP A 106 -47.82 -17.37 -30.98
CA TRP A 106 -48.88 -17.95 -31.80
C TRP A 106 -49.72 -16.86 -32.44
N SER A 107 -50.25 -17.19 -33.62
CA SER A 107 -51.14 -16.35 -34.39
C SER A 107 -52.40 -17.12 -34.71
N LYS A 108 -53.54 -16.46 -34.66
CA LYS A 108 -54.86 -17.07 -35.03
C LYS A 108 -55.70 -16.10 -35.85
N LEU A 109 -56.14 -16.56 -36.95
CA LEU A 109 -57.15 -15.82 -37.80
C LEU A 109 -58.46 -15.75 -37.04
N LEU A 110 -59.01 -14.54 -36.93
CA LEU A 110 -60.31 -14.26 -36.33
C LEU A 110 -61.39 -14.28 -37.39
N PRO A 111 -62.70 -14.49 -37.04
CA PRO A 111 -63.82 -14.48 -37.98
C PRO A 111 -63.99 -13.16 -38.75
N ASN A 112 -63.46 -12.07 -38.28
CA ASN A 112 -63.51 -10.74 -38.92
C ASN A 112 -62.33 -10.49 -39.88
N GLY A 113 -61.54 -11.51 -40.21
CA GLY A 113 -60.39 -11.43 -41.11
C GLY A 113 -59.09 -10.84 -40.50
N LYS A 114 -59.07 -10.54 -39.19
CA LYS A 114 -57.88 -10.07 -38.46
C LYS A 114 -57.15 -11.22 -37.77
N PHE A 115 -55.90 -10.98 -37.40
CA PHE A 115 -55.11 -11.96 -36.71
C PHE A 115 -54.92 -11.56 -35.24
N THR A 116 -55.10 -12.47 -34.27
CA THR A 116 -54.64 -12.32 -32.94
C THR A 116 -53.19 -12.80 -32.91
N SER A 117 -52.26 -11.94 -32.54
CA SER A 117 -50.85 -12.27 -32.34
C SER A 117 -50.54 -12.25 -30.87
N SER A 118 -49.98 -13.32 -30.33
CA SER A 118 -49.55 -13.42 -28.92
C SER A 118 -48.09 -13.82 -28.86
N VAL A 119 -47.30 -13.09 -28.07
CA VAL A 119 -45.90 -13.34 -27.90
C VAL A 119 -45.57 -13.46 -26.40
N PHE A 120 -44.83 -14.49 -26.08
CA PHE A 120 -44.19 -14.65 -24.77
C PHE A 120 -42.68 -14.54 -24.94
N SER A 121 -42.07 -13.61 -24.24
CA SER A 121 -40.64 -13.40 -24.26
C SER A 121 -40.04 -13.47 -22.83
N LYS A 122 -38.85 -14.01 -22.74
CA LYS A 122 -38.08 -14.12 -21.49
C LYS A 122 -36.82 -13.28 -21.60
N LYS A 123 -36.45 -12.61 -20.54
CA LYS A 123 -35.17 -11.90 -20.46
C LYS A 123 -34.03 -12.88 -20.76
N LYS A 124 -33.13 -12.50 -21.64
CA LYS A 124 -31.94 -13.29 -21.91
C LYS A 124 -31.20 -13.47 -20.57
N GLU A 125 -31.02 -14.70 -20.15
CA GLU A 125 -30.12 -14.99 -19.04
C GLU A 125 -28.74 -14.49 -19.45
N ALA A 126 -28.02 -13.87 -18.51
CA ALA A 126 -26.60 -13.54 -18.72
C ALA A 126 -25.97 -14.85 -19.21
N LYS A 127 -25.38 -14.83 -20.40
CA LYS A 127 -24.73 -16.02 -20.96
C LYS A 127 -23.70 -16.44 -19.99
N ASP A 128 -23.87 -17.59 -19.34
CA ASP A 128 -22.83 -18.15 -18.49
C ASP A 128 -21.56 -18.24 -19.34
N TYR A 129 -20.52 -17.60 -18.89
CA TYR A 129 -19.25 -17.60 -19.59
C TYR A 129 -18.71 -19.02 -19.59
N THR A 130 -18.78 -19.70 -20.73
CA THR A 130 -18.30 -21.07 -20.84
C THR A 130 -16.76 -21.08 -20.85
N ALA A 131 -16.17 -22.22 -20.53
CA ALA A 131 -14.73 -22.42 -20.66
C ALA A 131 -14.23 -22.13 -22.09
N GLU A 132 -15.05 -22.41 -23.11
CA GLU A 132 -14.74 -22.08 -24.52
C GLU A 132 -14.77 -20.58 -24.79
N ASP A 133 -15.73 -19.83 -24.24
CA ASP A 133 -15.81 -18.38 -24.39
C ASP A 133 -14.59 -17.71 -23.72
N PHE A 134 -14.17 -18.23 -22.56
CA PHE A 134 -12.97 -17.78 -21.86
C PHE A 134 -11.70 -18.11 -22.66
N ALA A 135 -11.58 -19.31 -23.21
CA ALA A 135 -10.46 -19.67 -24.06
C ALA A 135 -10.37 -18.78 -25.32
N LYS A 136 -11.51 -18.51 -25.97
CA LYS A 136 -11.57 -17.57 -27.10
C LYS A 136 -11.17 -16.15 -26.70
N PHE A 137 -11.61 -15.69 -25.53
CA PHE A 137 -11.20 -14.39 -25.00
C PHE A 137 -9.68 -14.32 -24.83
N LEU A 138 -9.07 -15.33 -24.17
CA LEU A 138 -7.63 -15.36 -23.94
C LEU A 138 -6.81 -15.35 -25.23
N VAL A 139 -7.23 -16.16 -26.23
CA VAL A 139 -6.53 -16.22 -27.52
C VAL A 139 -6.64 -14.92 -28.32
N ASN A 140 -7.76 -14.22 -28.20
CA ASN A 140 -8.02 -12.98 -28.96
C ASN A 140 -7.61 -11.72 -28.20
N TYR A 141 -7.29 -11.82 -26.89
CA TYR A 141 -6.89 -10.68 -26.11
C TYR A 141 -5.55 -10.14 -26.57
N LYS A 142 -5.53 -8.88 -26.97
CA LYS A 142 -4.31 -8.12 -27.24
C LYS A 142 -4.14 -7.07 -26.17
N SER A 143 -3.01 -7.06 -25.52
CA SER A 143 -2.68 -6.02 -24.55
C SER A 143 -2.67 -4.64 -25.25
N ASN A 144 -3.36 -3.69 -24.66
CA ASN A 144 -3.27 -2.27 -25.05
C ASN A 144 -2.06 -1.58 -24.40
N TYR A 145 -1.13 -2.37 -23.82
CA TYR A 145 0.07 -1.84 -23.22
C TYR A 145 0.92 -1.10 -24.28
N ILE A 146 1.06 0.18 -24.07
CA ILE A 146 2.01 1.02 -24.81
C ILE A 146 3.29 1.03 -23.97
N PRO A 147 4.43 0.50 -24.47
CA PRO A 147 5.70 0.60 -23.76
C PRO A 147 5.98 2.07 -23.48
N HIS A 148 6.14 2.41 -22.22
CA HIS A 148 6.71 3.72 -21.89
C HIS A 148 8.13 3.76 -22.47
N PRO A 149 8.57 4.90 -23.03
CA PRO A 149 9.97 5.07 -23.41
C PRO A 149 10.82 4.70 -22.19
N GLU A 150 11.88 3.94 -22.41
CA GLU A 150 12.81 3.62 -21.34
C GLU A 150 13.17 4.91 -20.61
N PRO A 151 13.09 4.95 -19.26
CA PRO A 151 13.45 6.14 -18.52
C PRO A 151 14.87 6.53 -18.99
N LYS A 152 15.02 7.74 -19.55
CA LYS A 152 16.36 8.31 -19.75
C LYS A 152 17.06 8.10 -18.42
N GLN A 153 18.30 7.63 -18.45
CA GLN A 153 19.15 7.50 -17.28
C GLN A 153 19.27 8.91 -16.63
N GLU A 154 18.25 9.31 -15.89
CA GLU A 154 18.29 10.47 -15.02
C GLU A 154 19.32 10.17 -13.95
N ARG A 155 20.06 11.18 -13.51
CA ARG A 155 20.94 11.06 -12.34
C ARG A 155 20.17 10.36 -11.23
N ALA A 156 20.77 9.38 -10.61
CA ALA A 156 20.13 8.65 -9.53
C ALA A 156 19.58 9.66 -8.50
N LYS A 157 18.31 9.51 -8.12
CA LYS A 157 17.68 10.40 -7.15
C LYS A 157 18.46 10.36 -5.85
N VAL A 158 18.76 11.54 -5.30
CA VAL A 158 19.45 11.65 -4.01
C VAL A 158 18.45 11.44 -2.89
N VAL A 159 18.75 10.52 -1.98
CA VAL A 159 17.88 10.11 -0.89
C VAL A 159 18.62 10.07 0.45
N ASP A 160 17.87 10.09 1.55
CA ASP A 160 18.33 9.74 2.87
C ASP A 160 17.86 8.33 3.21
N VAL A 161 18.64 7.60 4.03
CA VAL A 161 18.37 6.19 4.36
C VAL A 161 18.44 6.01 5.86
N GLU A 162 17.46 5.33 6.45
CA GLU A 162 17.62 4.73 7.77
C GLU A 162 17.98 3.27 7.60
N LEU A 163 19.04 2.83 8.26
CA LEU A 163 19.44 1.43 8.35
C LEU A 163 19.13 0.87 9.73
N SER A 164 18.11 0.03 9.83
CA SER A 164 17.65 -0.56 11.10
C SER A 164 18.06 -2.02 11.22
N LEU A 165 18.92 -2.31 12.20
CA LEU A 165 19.35 -3.63 12.63
C LEU A 165 19.07 -3.78 14.14
N SER A 166 17.80 -3.66 14.51
CA SER A 166 17.35 -3.60 15.92
C SER A 166 17.43 -4.95 16.62
N ASP A 167 17.47 -4.92 17.94
CA ASP A 167 17.36 -6.06 18.85
C ASP A 167 18.30 -7.22 18.45
N TYR A 168 19.59 -6.88 18.26
CA TYR A 168 20.57 -7.86 17.78
C TYR A 168 20.96 -8.86 18.84
N HIS A 169 21.09 -8.43 20.10
CA HIS A 169 21.51 -9.25 21.24
C HIS A 169 22.78 -10.05 20.96
N LEU A 170 23.88 -9.37 20.65
CA LEU A 170 25.13 -9.94 20.10
C LEU A 170 25.59 -11.22 20.80
N ALA A 171 25.60 -11.27 22.13
CA ALA A 171 26.04 -12.45 22.89
C ALA A 171 24.94 -13.43 23.31
N LYS A 172 23.71 -13.22 22.87
CA LYS A 172 22.57 -14.10 23.21
C LYS A 172 22.81 -15.55 22.78
N ARG A 173 22.55 -16.53 23.66
CA ARG A 173 22.60 -17.92 23.27
C ARG A 173 21.32 -18.34 22.52
N HIS A 174 21.45 -18.77 21.30
CA HIS A 174 20.34 -19.27 20.49
C HIS A 174 20.18 -20.79 20.64
N ILE A 175 18.96 -21.27 20.61
CA ILE A 175 18.64 -22.72 20.64
C ILE A 175 18.80 -23.41 19.26
N ASP A 176 18.78 -22.64 18.20
CA ASP A 176 18.93 -23.08 16.80
C ASP A 176 20.40 -23.35 16.40
N GLY A 177 21.34 -23.24 17.33
CA GLY A 177 22.76 -23.54 17.12
C GLY A 177 23.59 -22.39 16.56
N ASP A 178 23.02 -21.22 16.31
CA ASP A 178 23.72 -20.03 15.83
C ASP A 178 24.49 -19.34 16.98
N ASN A 179 25.54 -19.98 17.49
CA ASN A 179 26.26 -19.56 18.69
C ASN A 179 27.75 -19.21 18.47
N SER A 180 28.13 -18.89 17.23
CA SER A 180 29.45 -18.32 16.95
C SER A 180 29.39 -16.79 16.95
N PRO A 181 30.06 -16.10 17.88
CA PRO A 181 30.06 -14.64 17.92
C PRO A 181 30.69 -14.03 16.67
N TYR A 182 31.73 -14.66 16.11
CA TYR A 182 32.38 -14.23 14.88
C TYR A 182 31.41 -14.31 13.66
N GLU A 183 30.72 -15.43 13.48
CA GLU A 183 29.75 -15.57 12.37
C GLU A 183 28.58 -14.60 12.53
N ARG A 184 28.17 -14.28 13.75
CA ARG A 184 27.17 -13.24 14.01
C ARG A 184 27.66 -11.86 13.57
N CYS A 185 28.85 -11.44 13.99
CA CYS A 185 29.43 -10.16 13.56
C CYS A 185 29.51 -10.06 12.04
N LYS A 186 29.99 -11.11 11.40
CA LYS A 186 30.06 -11.21 9.92
C LYS A 186 28.69 -11.09 9.28
N ARG A 187 27.67 -11.74 9.85
CA ARG A 187 26.29 -11.70 9.35
C ARG A 187 25.68 -10.31 9.49
N TYR A 188 25.84 -9.68 10.65
CA TYR A 188 25.40 -8.30 10.87
C TYR A 188 26.01 -7.34 9.84
N PHE A 189 27.32 -7.39 9.69
CA PHE A 189 28.04 -6.56 8.71
C PHE A 189 27.57 -6.83 7.28
N THR A 190 27.46 -8.10 6.88
CA THR A 190 27.02 -8.49 5.54
C THR A 190 25.57 -8.05 5.28
N THR A 191 24.69 -8.15 6.27
CA THR A 191 23.30 -7.67 6.17
C THR A 191 23.25 -6.17 5.95
N ALA A 192 23.99 -5.40 6.76
CA ALA A 192 24.11 -3.95 6.63
C ALA A 192 24.64 -3.56 5.24
N ALA A 193 25.72 -4.19 4.80
CA ALA A 193 26.29 -3.95 3.47
C ALA A 193 25.32 -4.26 2.34
N THR A 194 24.67 -5.42 2.37
CA THR A 194 23.71 -5.83 1.34
C THR A 194 22.55 -4.84 1.22
N LEU A 195 21.97 -4.43 2.33
CA LEU A 195 20.88 -3.45 2.35
C LEU A 195 21.30 -2.12 1.72
N ILE A 196 22.46 -1.58 2.11
CA ILE A 196 22.95 -0.31 1.58
C ILE A 196 23.28 -0.42 0.09
N TYR A 197 23.93 -1.51 -0.35
CA TYR A 197 24.23 -1.72 -1.77
C TYR A 197 22.96 -1.85 -2.60
N ASN A 198 21.90 -2.50 -2.09
CA ASN A 198 20.61 -2.56 -2.77
C ASN A 198 20.01 -1.15 -2.95
N VAL A 199 20.05 -0.31 -1.92
CA VAL A 199 19.60 1.08 -2.06
C VAL A 199 20.46 1.83 -3.06
N LYS A 200 21.80 1.72 -2.95
CA LYS A 200 22.74 2.44 -3.81
C LYS A 200 22.65 2.04 -5.28
N SER A 201 22.16 0.84 -5.58
CA SER A 201 21.92 0.40 -6.95
C SER A 201 20.82 1.20 -7.66
N LEU A 202 19.94 1.86 -6.91
CA LEU A 202 18.79 2.62 -7.40
C LEU A 202 18.89 4.13 -7.11
N TYR A 203 19.62 4.53 -6.05
CA TYR A 203 19.65 5.89 -5.52
C TYR A 203 21.06 6.33 -5.17
N ASP A 204 21.32 7.63 -5.21
CA ASP A 204 22.48 8.24 -4.55
C ASP A 204 22.11 8.57 -3.10
N ILE A 205 22.95 8.14 -2.15
CA ILE A 205 22.66 8.30 -0.72
C ILE A 205 23.37 9.56 -0.20
N ASP A 206 22.61 10.52 0.32
CA ASP A 206 23.16 11.70 1.01
C ASP A 206 23.48 11.36 2.46
N THR A 207 22.49 10.99 3.25
CA THR A 207 22.65 10.67 4.67
C THR A 207 22.21 9.25 4.97
N ILE A 208 23.00 8.51 5.76
CA ILE A 208 22.55 7.29 6.42
C ILE A 208 22.32 7.62 7.90
N VAL A 209 21.08 7.46 8.38
CA VAL A 209 20.75 7.41 9.79
C VAL A 209 20.88 5.98 10.28
N PHE A 210 21.66 5.79 11.30
CA PHE A 210 21.96 4.48 11.86
C PHE A 210 21.61 4.44 13.34
N PRO A 211 20.39 4.02 13.72
CA PRO A 211 20.05 3.77 15.11
C PRO A 211 20.85 2.58 15.64
N ILE A 212 21.62 2.80 16.68
CA ILE A 212 22.41 1.78 17.38
C ILE A 212 21.86 1.56 18.78
N SER A 213 22.30 0.52 19.47
CA SER A 213 21.74 0.03 20.72
C SER A 213 20.38 -0.63 20.44
N ASN A 214 19.31 -0.19 21.07
CA ASN A 214 18.00 -0.85 20.93
C ASN A 214 18.15 -2.35 21.16
N ASP A 215 18.80 -2.73 22.29
CA ASP A 215 19.22 -4.09 22.64
C ASP A 215 20.25 -4.70 21.67
N PHE A 216 21.26 -3.91 21.27
CA PHE A 216 22.39 -4.40 20.48
C PHE A 216 23.22 -5.41 21.27
N PHE A 217 23.53 -5.13 22.56
CA PHE A 217 24.13 -6.09 23.47
C PHE A 217 23.05 -6.88 24.22
N HIS A 218 23.39 -8.10 24.60
CA HIS A 218 22.48 -8.95 25.37
C HIS A 218 22.50 -8.67 26.87
N THR A 219 23.58 -8.07 27.37
CA THR A 219 23.81 -7.80 28.79
C THR A 219 24.37 -6.42 29.03
N ASP A 220 24.10 -5.84 30.22
CA ASP A 220 24.54 -4.50 30.63
C ASP A 220 25.70 -4.50 31.62
N ASN A 221 25.99 -5.62 32.27
CA ASN A 221 27.01 -5.69 33.33
C ASN A 221 27.79 -7.01 33.34
N TYR A 222 28.88 -7.04 34.08
CA TYR A 222 29.79 -8.19 34.17
C TYR A 222 29.19 -9.43 34.87
N HIS A 223 28.00 -9.33 35.45
CA HIS A 223 27.25 -10.47 35.97
C HIS A 223 26.34 -11.11 34.91
N ASN A 224 26.45 -10.70 33.66
CA ASN A 224 25.58 -11.14 32.56
C ASN A 224 24.10 -10.86 32.85
N GLN A 225 23.79 -9.66 33.28
CA GLN A 225 22.41 -9.22 33.55
C GLN A 225 22.01 -8.07 32.64
N THR A 226 20.70 -7.94 32.39
CA THR A 226 20.11 -6.73 31.77
C THR A 226 20.30 -5.52 32.68
N THR A 227 19.97 -4.32 32.20
CA THR A 227 19.98 -3.08 32.97
C THR A 227 19.21 -3.20 34.30
N ASN A 228 18.12 -3.96 34.31
CA ASN A 228 17.29 -4.17 35.49
C ASN A 228 17.73 -5.38 36.37
N GLY A 229 18.86 -6.01 36.04
CA GLY A 229 19.42 -7.10 36.85
C GLY A 229 18.87 -8.50 36.48
N THR A 230 18.15 -8.65 35.39
CA THR A 230 17.67 -9.96 34.94
C THR A 230 18.83 -10.76 34.34
N PRO A 231 19.15 -11.99 34.89
CA PRO A 231 20.24 -12.81 34.37
C PRO A 231 19.95 -13.25 32.92
N GLN A 232 21.00 -13.29 32.11
CA GLN A 232 20.96 -13.66 30.70
C GLN A 232 21.95 -14.79 30.40
N ASP A 233 21.57 -15.68 29.48
CA ASP A 233 22.47 -16.74 29.00
C ASP A 233 23.25 -16.24 27.78
N THR A 234 24.56 -16.18 27.95
CA THR A 234 25.50 -15.60 26.97
C THR A 234 26.44 -16.63 26.38
N ILE A 235 26.94 -16.38 25.17
CA ILE A 235 27.92 -17.21 24.48
C ILE A 235 29.38 -16.71 24.70
N VAL A 236 29.53 -15.47 25.17
CA VAL A 236 30.82 -14.86 25.54
C VAL A 236 30.65 -14.02 26.80
N ASP A 237 31.75 -13.71 27.45
CA ASP A 237 31.77 -12.82 28.63
C ASP A 237 31.50 -11.36 28.24
N TYR A 238 31.20 -10.56 29.26
CA TYR A 238 30.84 -9.14 29.12
C TYR A 238 31.92 -8.29 28.41
N ALA A 239 33.19 -8.50 28.66
CA ALA A 239 34.29 -7.70 28.09
C ALA A 239 34.44 -8.05 26.60
N HIS A 240 34.45 -9.34 26.29
CA HIS A 240 34.57 -9.80 24.92
C HIS A 240 33.35 -9.42 24.04
N GLU A 241 32.13 -9.43 24.62
CA GLU A 241 30.94 -8.92 23.93
C GLU A 241 31.09 -7.44 23.55
N TYR A 242 31.67 -6.62 24.46
CA TYR A 242 31.89 -5.20 24.21
C TYR A 242 32.94 -4.95 23.11
N GLU A 243 34.07 -5.66 23.16
CA GLU A 243 35.15 -5.55 22.16
C GLU A 243 34.61 -5.92 20.77
N LEU A 244 33.94 -7.06 20.65
CA LEU A 244 33.33 -7.49 19.41
C LEU A 244 32.30 -6.47 18.88
N GLY A 245 31.46 -5.93 19.75
CA GLY A 245 30.47 -4.92 19.38
C GLY A 245 31.06 -3.62 18.90
N PHE A 246 32.13 -3.16 19.58
CA PHE A 246 32.88 -1.96 19.19
C PHE A 246 33.50 -2.12 17.81
N GLU A 247 34.27 -3.20 17.59
CA GLU A 247 34.92 -3.48 16.31
C GLU A 247 33.89 -3.60 15.17
N LEU A 248 32.80 -4.34 15.39
CA LEU A 248 31.72 -4.51 14.43
C LEU A 248 31.11 -3.17 14.00
N LEU A 249 30.82 -2.29 14.97
CA LEU A 249 30.21 -0.99 14.63
C LEU A 249 31.19 -0.03 13.99
N VAL A 250 32.51 -0.06 14.39
CA VAL A 250 33.54 0.68 13.69
C VAL A 250 33.61 0.29 12.22
N ASP A 251 33.65 -1.00 11.92
CA ASP A 251 33.70 -1.50 10.55
C ASP A 251 32.43 -1.13 9.76
N THR A 252 31.27 -1.27 10.38
CA THR A 252 29.97 -0.96 9.78
C THR A 252 29.85 0.53 9.45
N ILE A 253 30.18 1.42 10.38
CA ILE A 253 30.14 2.88 10.17
C ILE A 253 31.18 3.29 9.12
N THR A 254 32.37 2.69 9.14
CA THR A 254 33.43 2.96 8.14
C THR A 254 32.98 2.55 6.74
N MET A 255 32.28 1.44 6.60
CA MET A 255 31.68 0.99 5.33
C MET A 255 30.60 1.97 4.86
N MET A 256 29.67 2.36 5.73
CA MET A 256 28.61 3.34 5.41
C MET A 256 29.19 4.65 4.89
N LYS A 257 30.20 5.17 5.57
CA LYS A 257 30.87 6.43 5.22
C LYS A 257 31.46 6.44 3.80
N LYS A 258 31.85 5.28 3.27
CA LYS A 258 32.34 5.15 1.88
C LYS A 258 31.20 5.19 0.84
N LEU A 259 29.96 5.00 1.27
CA LEU A 259 28.80 4.81 0.38
C LEU A 259 27.83 5.99 0.40
N CYS A 260 27.98 6.94 1.35
CA CYS A 260 27.13 8.13 1.49
C CYS A 260 27.97 9.38 1.83
N ASN A 261 27.36 10.55 1.85
CA ASN A 261 28.03 11.80 2.22
C ASN A 261 28.13 11.94 3.75
N LYS A 262 27.09 11.53 4.48
CA LYS A 262 26.99 11.70 5.95
C LYS A 262 26.48 10.43 6.61
N VAL A 263 26.98 10.14 7.80
CA VAL A 263 26.44 9.12 8.70
C VAL A 263 25.99 9.78 9.99
N GLN A 264 24.71 9.60 10.35
CA GLN A 264 24.16 10.04 11.63
C GLN A 264 23.87 8.84 12.50
N VAL A 265 24.66 8.61 13.51
CA VAL A 265 24.48 7.53 14.48
C VAL A 265 23.57 8.02 15.60
N VAL A 266 22.51 7.29 15.90
CA VAL A 266 21.51 7.64 16.93
C VAL A 266 21.52 6.57 18.02
N LEU A 267 21.82 6.95 19.26
CA LEU A 267 21.76 6.03 20.38
C LEU A 267 20.31 5.85 20.85
N VAL A 268 19.73 4.69 20.60
CA VAL A 268 18.39 4.30 21.08
C VAL A 268 18.58 3.34 22.26
N GLN A 269 18.26 3.78 23.47
CA GLN A 269 18.49 2.99 24.68
C GLN A 269 17.54 1.80 24.78
N GLY A 270 18.09 0.59 24.84
CA GLY A 270 17.34 -0.63 25.13
C GLY A 270 17.15 -0.88 26.64
N ASN A 271 16.51 -1.98 26.97
CA ASN A 271 16.35 -2.43 28.36
C ASN A 271 17.40 -3.48 28.77
N HIS A 272 18.11 -4.09 27.79
CA HIS A 272 19.19 -5.04 28.06
C HIS A 272 20.54 -4.37 28.27
N ASP A 273 20.83 -3.25 27.65
CA ASP A 273 22.17 -2.76 27.43
C ASP A 273 22.37 -1.23 27.64
N ARG A 274 21.50 -0.59 28.40
CA ARG A 274 21.45 0.88 28.53
C ARG A 274 22.77 1.51 28.85
N THR A 275 23.50 0.99 29.87
CA THR A 275 24.78 1.52 30.32
C THR A 275 25.91 1.18 29.35
N LYS A 276 25.95 -0.08 28.89
CA LYS A 276 27.00 -0.56 27.97
C LYS A 276 26.90 0.18 26.63
N SER A 277 25.72 0.38 26.10
CA SER A 277 25.47 1.09 24.85
C SER A 277 25.77 2.57 24.93
N TYR A 278 25.56 3.21 26.07
CA TYR A 278 26.00 4.60 26.30
C TYR A 278 27.53 4.74 26.19
N TYR A 279 28.28 3.86 26.85
CA TYR A 279 29.73 3.86 26.72
C TYR A 279 30.19 3.50 25.31
N LEU A 280 29.54 2.58 24.65
CA LEU A 280 29.82 2.25 23.26
C LEU A 280 29.67 3.46 22.35
N ALA A 281 28.52 4.15 22.40
CA ALA A 281 28.27 5.35 21.59
C ALA A 281 29.29 6.45 21.85
N HIS A 282 29.70 6.60 23.11
CA HIS A 282 30.75 7.55 23.48
C HIS A 282 32.15 7.16 22.94
N ALA A 283 32.49 5.88 23.00
CA ALA A 283 33.75 5.37 22.45
C ALA A 283 33.80 5.53 20.91
N LEU A 284 32.70 5.24 20.22
CA LEU A 284 32.57 5.43 18.77
C LEU A 284 32.70 6.91 18.37
N ASP A 285 32.04 7.83 19.11
CA ASP A 285 32.13 9.27 18.85
C ASP A 285 33.60 9.77 19.01
N VAL A 286 34.29 9.30 20.06
CA VAL A 286 35.72 9.62 20.25
C VAL A 286 36.59 9.02 19.13
N TYR A 287 36.28 7.79 18.67
CA TYR A 287 37.00 7.11 17.58
C TYR A 287 36.88 7.89 16.27
N PHE A 288 35.68 8.30 15.92
CA PHE A 288 35.39 9.01 14.67
C PHE A 288 35.49 10.53 14.73
N LYS A 289 35.95 11.12 15.87
CA LYS A 289 35.99 12.57 16.08
C LYS A 289 36.70 13.40 15.02
N ALA A 290 37.60 12.77 14.24
CA ALA A 290 38.33 13.44 13.15
C ALA A 290 37.54 13.50 11.85
N ASP A 291 36.45 12.77 11.70
CA ASP A 291 35.57 12.78 10.50
C ASP A 291 34.34 13.67 10.74
N SER A 292 34.36 14.85 10.16
CA SER A 292 33.26 15.84 10.29
C SER A 292 31.96 15.42 9.65
N ASN A 293 31.91 14.31 8.93
CA ASN A 293 30.71 13.80 8.26
C ASN A 293 30.08 12.62 8.99
N ILE A 294 30.58 12.27 10.19
CA ILE A 294 29.98 11.28 11.07
C ILE A 294 29.52 11.99 12.34
N PHE A 295 28.22 11.92 12.62
CA PHE A 295 27.58 12.61 13.74
C PHE A 295 26.99 11.58 14.70
N PHE A 296 27.14 11.85 16.01
CA PHE A 296 26.62 11.00 17.07
C PHE A 296 25.56 11.74 17.89
N GLU A 297 24.32 11.28 17.83
CA GLU A 297 23.27 11.66 18.77
C GLU A 297 23.28 10.64 19.92
N ARG A 298 24.00 10.98 20.99
CA ARG A 298 24.31 10.09 22.13
C ARG A 298 23.80 10.59 23.48
N GLU A 299 22.88 11.53 23.47
CA GLU A 299 22.28 11.98 24.72
C GLU A 299 21.66 10.82 25.49
N HIS A 300 21.73 10.84 26.80
CA HIS A 300 21.18 9.79 27.65
C HIS A 300 19.65 9.97 27.81
N SER A 301 18.92 9.71 26.76
CA SER A 301 17.47 9.79 26.68
C SER A 301 16.88 8.53 26.03
N THR A 302 15.71 8.09 26.50
CA THR A 302 14.96 6.98 25.92
C THR A 302 14.19 7.37 24.67
N VAL A 303 14.10 8.66 24.37
CA VAL A 303 13.39 9.22 23.23
C VAL A 303 14.39 9.98 22.37
N LYS A 304 14.37 9.70 21.07
CA LYS A 304 15.20 10.36 20.08
C LYS A 304 14.39 10.84 18.89
N GLY A 305 14.88 11.85 18.19
CA GLY A 305 14.21 12.35 17.00
C GLY A 305 15.20 12.92 15.98
N VAL A 306 14.97 12.64 14.71
CA VAL A 306 15.74 13.18 13.58
C VAL A 306 14.78 13.72 12.52
N MET A 307 15.28 14.69 11.75
CA MET A 307 14.61 15.20 10.57
C MET A 307 15.35 14.72 9.32
N LEU A 308 14.62 14.08 8.39
CA LEU A 308 15.06 13.77 7.04
C LEU A 308 14.16 14.53 6.05
N GLY A 309 14.66 15.68 5.57
CA GLY A 309 13.81 16.58 4.78
C GLY A 309 12.55 16.99 5.55
N GLU A 310 11.38 16.72 4.98
CA GLU A 310 10.06 16.99 5.60
C GLU A 310 9.55 15.88 6.53
N THR A 311 10.36 14.83 6.78
CA THR A 311 9.97 13.69 7.63
C THR A 311 10.63 13.77 8.99
N PHE A 312 9.82 13.75 10.05
CA PHE A 312 10.29 13.50 11.42
C PHE A 312 10.27 12.00 11.69
N ILE A 313 11.39 11.46 12.16
CA ILE A 313 11.51 10.09 12.64
C ILE A 313 11.83 10.14 14.13
N GLY A 314 10.91 9.63 14.95
CA GLY A 314 11.09 9.43 16.37
C GLY A 314 11.56 8.01 16.65
N TYR A 315 12.41 7.85 17.65
CA TYR A 315 12.90 6.54 18.12
C TYR A 315 12.55 6.35 19.59
N HIS A 316 12.07 5.18 19.89
CA HIS A 316 11.80 4.69 21.24
C HIS A 316 12.01 3.18 21.26
N HIS A 317 12.58 2.62 22.35
CA HIS A 317 12.83 1.18 22.37
C HIS A 317 11.58 0.32 22.14
N GLY A 318 10.41 0.70 22.66
CA GLY A 318 9.15 -0.01 22.40
C GLY A 318 8.47 -0.56 23.66
N ASN A 319 9.08 -0.42 24.83
CA ASN A 319 8.52 -0.83 26.12
C ASN A 319 7.41 0.08 26.65
N CYS A 320 6.56 0.61 25.75
CA CYS A 320 5.45 1.49 26.04
C CYS A 320 4.20 1.12 25.23
N LYS A 321 3.07 1.80 25.47
CA LYS A 321 1.90 1.68 24.62
C LYS A 321 2.11 2.50 23.36
N ILE A 322 1.97 1.86 22.21
CA ILE A 322 2.17 2.51 20.90
C ILE A 322 1.19 3.66 20.64
N GLU A 323 0.01 3.63 21.25
CA GLU A 323 -1.00 4.68 21.17
C GLU A 323 -0.57 5.98 21.83
N ASP A 324 0.39 5.93 22.77
CA ASP A 324 0.92 7.09 23.50
C ASP A 324 2.08 7.78 22.78
N LEU A 325 2.75 7.08 21.84
CA LEU A 325 3.92 7.60 21.12
C LEU A 325 3.67 8.93 20.39
N PRO A 326 2.55 9.13 19.67
CA PRO A 326 2.29 10.41 19.03
C PRO A 326 2.22 11.59 20.03
N LEU A 327 1.60 11.36 21.20
CA LEU A 327 1.50 12.38 22.23
C LEU A 327 2.86 12.63 22.89
N LEU A 328 3.65 11.59 23.12
CA LEU A 328 4.99 11.68 23.65
C LEU A 328 5.86 12.64 22.83
N PHE A 329 5.90 12.46 21.51
CA PHE A 329 6.70 13.34 20.65
C PHE A 329 6.09 14.73 20.48
N ALA A 330 4.75 14.84 20.42
CA ALA A 330 4.07 16.12 20.31
C ALA A 330 4.26 17.03 21.55
N THR A 331 4.58 16.44 22.71
CA THR A 331 4.75 17.17 23.97
C THR A 331 6.19 17.16 24.49
N HIS A 332 7.12 16.48 23.77
CA HIS A 332 8.52 16.38 24.20
C HIS A 332 9.20 17.75 24.16
N PRO A 333 9.89 18.18 25.22
CA PRO A 333 10.49 19.52 25.28
C PRO A 333 11.42 19.84 24.11
N GLU A 334 12.16 18.85 23.63
CA GLU A 334 13.17 19.00 22.57
C GLU A 334 12.57 18.77 21.17
N TYR A 335 11.71 17.76 21.02
CA TYR A 335 11.26 17.31 19.69
C TYR A 335 9.89 17.83 19.27
N SER A 336 9.09 18.43 20.16
CA SER A 336 7.71 18.86 19.85
C SER A 336 7.63 19.86 18.69
N GLN A 337 8.61 20.76 18.57
CA GLN A 337 8.64 21.71 17.47
C GLN A 337 8.95 21.01 16.14
N LEU A 338 9.98 20.17 16.09
CA LEU A 338 10.33 19.40 14.89
C LEU A 338 9.19 18.49 14.47
N PHE A 339 8.58 17.79 15.44
CA PHE A 339 7.40 16.96 15.21
C PHE A 339 6.21 17.75 14.68
N GLY A 340 5.99 18.98 15.17
CA GLY A 340 4.91 19.88 14.73
C GLY A 340 5.11 20.39 13.30
N TYR A 341 6.34 20.75 12.92
CA TYR A 341 6.66 21.24 11.59
C TYR A 341 6.73 20.16 10.52
N ALA A 342 7.01 18.93 10.89
CA ALA A 342 7.14 17.85 9.95
C ALA A 342 5.83 17.60 9.18
N LYS A 343 5.94 17.40 7.87
CA LYS A 343 4.84 16.99 7.00
C LYS A 343 4.50 15.51 7.20
N TYR A 344 5.53 14.69 7.33
CA TYR A 344 5.42 13.26 7.61
C TYR A 344 5.99 12.94 8.99
N ARG A 345 5.33 12.04 9.70
CA ARG A 345 5.72 11.66 11.07
C ARG A 345 5.77 10.15 11.17
N GLU A 346 6.91 9.63 11.53
CA GLU A 346 7.12 8.21 11.78
C GLU A 346 7.74 8.02 13.17
N VAL A 347 7.42 6.91 13.84
CA VAL A 347 8.06 6.50 15.08
C VAL A 347 8.48 5.05 14.94
N HIS A 348 9.76 4.79 15.18
CA HIS A 348 10.36 3.48 15.05
C HIS A 348 10.66 2.90 16.42
N THR A 349 10.30 1.63 16.61
CA THR A 349 10.47 0.92 17.89
C THR A 349 11.09 -0.46 17.67
N GLY A 350 11.67 -1.05 18.71
CA GLY A 350 12.12 -2.44 18.79
C GLY A 350 11.33 -3.25 19.84
N ASP A 351 12.06 -3.93 20.75
CA ASP A 351 11.61 -4.67 21.95
C ASP A 351 10.78 -5.95 21.66
N LYS A 352 9.89 -5.95 20.71
CA LYS A 352 8.93 -7.06 20.46
C LYS A 352 9.41 -8.11 19.46
N HIS A 353 10.55 -7.90 18.83
CA HIS A 353 11.22 -8.82 17.91
C HIS A 353 10.36 -9.28 16.71
N HIS A 354 9.30 -8.55 16.36
CA HIS A 354 8.48 -8.83 15.17
C HIS A 354 8.09 -7.53 14.45
N TYR A 355 7.97 -7.61 13.15
CA TYR A 355 7.59 -6.46 12.34
C TYR A 355 6.11 -6.13 12.51
N MET A 356 5.82 -4.85 12.68
CA MET A 356 4.46 -4.29 12.65
C MET A 356 4.51 -2.85 12.14
N ALA A 357 3.57 -2.49 11.27
CA ALA A 357 3.35 -1.10 10.87
C ALA A 357 1.89 -0.72 11.12
N LYS A 358 1.67 0.42 11.78
CA LYS A 358 0.32 0.91 12.13
C LYS A 358 0.30 2.42 12.08
N GLU A 359 -0.78 3.01 11.61
CA GLU A 359 -1.02 4.45 11.73
C GLU A 359 -1.83 4.76 12.99
N VAL A 360 -1.32 5.67 13.80
CA VAL A 360 -1.96 6.14 15.04
C VAL A 360 -2.01 7.66 15.01
N LYS A 361 -3.23 8.21 14.93
CA LYS A 361 -3.49 9.66 14.95
C LYS A 361 -2.63 10.46 13.94
N GLY A 362 -2.43 9.90 12.73
CA GLY A 362 -1.66 10.53 11.67
C GLY A 362 -0.14 10.37 11.80
N VAL A 363 0.32 9.52 12.70
CA VAL A 363 1.72 9.11 12.85
C VAL A 363 1.86 7.66 12.44
N ARG A 364 2.80 7.34 11.56
CA ARG A 364 3.15 5.96 11.24
C ARG A 364 4.06 5.42 12.34
N ILE A 365 3.64 4.37 13.01
CA ILE A 365 4.44 3.64 13.98
C ILE A 365 4.89 2.35 13.34
N GLN A 366 6.21 2.15 13.31
CA GLN A 366 6.83 0.98 12.73
C GLN A 366 7.69 0.29 13.79
N GLN A 367 7.29 -0.89 14.18
CA GLN A 367 8.05 -1.76 15.05
C GLN A 367 8.99 -2.58 14.17
N MET A 368 10.29 -2.46 14.44
CA MET A 368 11.32 -3.08 13.63
C MET A 368 11.44 -4.57 13.93
N PRO A 369 11.72 -5.40 12.90
CA PRO A 369 12.06 -6.79 13.12
C PRO A 369 13.43 -6.90 13.81
N SER A 370 13.68 -8.06 14.41
CA SER A 370 14.94 -8.37 15.06
C SER A 370 15.81 -9.31 14.20
N LEU A 371 17.12 -9.13 14.25
CA LEU A 371 18.07 -10.10 13.68
C LEU A 371 18.38 -11.25 14.66
N SER A 372 17.94 -11.16 15.91
CA SER A 372 18.22 -12.15 16.95
C SER A 372 17.46 -13.45 16.71
N GLY A 373 18.09 -14.59 17.00
CA GLY A 373 17.43 -15.88 16.99
C GLY A 373 16.63 -16.17 18.26
N THR A 374 15.93 -17.29 18.28
CA THR A 374 15.16 -17.75 19.42
C THR A 374 16.08 -18.27 20.52
N ASP A 375 15.88 -17.83 21.75
CA ASP A 375 16.48 -18.41 22.94
C ASP A 375 15.48 -19.28 23.70
N ARG A 376 15.92 -19.85 24.83
CA ARG A 376 15.10 -20.73 25.64
C ARG A 376 13.87 -20.02 26.23
N TRP A 377 14.05 -18.76 26.68
CA TRP A 377 12.95 -17.98 27.24
C TRP A 377 11.84 -17.74 26.19
N HIS A 378 12.25 -17.37 24.97
CA HIS A 378 11.29 -17.18 23.86
C HIS A 378 10.58 -18.48 23.52
N GLN A 379 11.30 -19.60 23.52
CA GLN A 379 10.70 -20.93 23.29
C GLN A 379 9.68 -21.28 24.35
N ASP A 380 10.04 -21.15 25.63
CA ASP A 380 9.21 -21.50 26.78
C ASP A 380 7.93 -20.62 26.85
N ASN A 381 8.00 -19.40 26.31
CA ASN A 381 6.87 -18.45 26.23
C ASN A 381 6.14 -18.43 24.87
N ASN A 382 6.44 -19.39 23.97
CA ASN A 382 5.83 -19.52 22.64
C ASN A 382 6.07 -18.33 21.68
N PHE A 383 7.12 -17.54 21.88
CA PHE A 383 7.58 -16.51 20.95
C PHE A 383 8.56 -17.09 19.93
N ILE A 384 8.13 -18.14 19.23
CA ILE A 384 8.94 -18.86 18.25
C ILE A 384 8.56 -18.44 16.83
N HIS A 385 9.51 -18.59 15.89
CA HIS A 385 9.32 -18.33 14.47
C HIS A 385 9.10 -16.85 14.07
N SER A 386 9.55 -15.89 14.87
CA SER A 386 9.67 -14.51 14.40
C SER A 386 10.61 -14.46 13.18
N VAL A 387 10.21 -13.70 12.15
CA VAL A 387 11.06 -13.52 10.97
C VAL A 387 12.27 -12.67 11.38
N ARG A 388 13.47 -13.25 11.24
CA ARG A 388 14.73 -12.55 11.48
C ARG A 388 15.04 -11.67 10.28
N ALA A 389 14.97 -10.37 10.45
CA ALA A 389 15.17 -9.44 9.36
C ALA A 389 15.77 -8.11 9.81
N ALA A 390 16.34 -7.38 8.85
CA ALA A 390 16.76 -5.99 8.97
C ALA A 390 16.17 -5.18 7.83
N LEU A 391 16.05 -3.86 8.02
CA LEU A 391 15.42 -2.96 7.07
C LEU A 391 16.34 -1.81 6.68
N ALA A 392 16.28 -1.40 5.41
CA ALA A 392 16.72 -0.09 4.95
C ALA A 392 15.51 0.69 4.45
N LEU A 393 15.22 1.80 5.10
CA LEU A 393 14.10 2.69 4.81
C LEU A 393 14.62 3.88 4.02
N VAL A 394 14.04 4.15 2.87
CA VAL A 394 14.52 5.19 1.94
C VAL A 394 13.58 6.37 1.95
N TYR A 395 14.14 7.56 2.19
CA TYR A 395 13.42 8.81 2.32
C TYR A 395 13.81 9.80 1.24
N ASP A 396 12.81 10.32 0.57
CA ASP A 396 12.92 11.53 -0.22
C ASP A 396 12.72 12.76 0.68
N LYS A 397 13.47 13.84 0.40
CA LYS A 397 13.42 15.04 1.25
C LYS A 397 12.06 15.75 1.27
N GLU A 398 11.25 15.60 0.22
CA GLU A 398 9.94 16.26 0.08
C GLU A 398 8.75 15.28 0.15
N LEU A 399 8.95 14.03 -0.29
CA LEU A 399 7.87 13.03 -0.40
C LEU A 399 7.80 12.07 0.80
N GLY A 400 8.77 12.14 1.73
CA GLY A 400 8.86 11.22 2.85
C GLY A 400 9.37 9.84 2.45
N LYS A 401 8.95 8.78 3.14
CA LYS A 401 9.37 7.41 2.85
C LYS A 401 8.87 6.93 1.50
N ILE A 402 9.78 6.61 0.59
CA ILE A 402 9.48 6.20 -0.79
C ILE A 402 9.75 4.73 -1.06
N SER A 403 10.59 4.05 -0.25
CA SER A 403 10.93 2.64 -0.44
C SER A 403 11.37 2.00 0.87
N GLU A 404 11.29 0.68 0.90
CA GLU A 404 11.74 -0.14 2.03
C GLU A 404 12.37 -1.43 1.45
N PHE A 405 13.59 -1.75 1.91
CA PHE A 405 14.30 -2.97 1.57
C PHE A 405 14.40 -3.85 2.81
N GLU A 406 13.98 -5.08 2.71
CA GLU A 406 14.07 -6.08 3.77
C GLU A 406 15.12 -7.14 3.40
N PHE A 407 15.97 -7.46 4.37
CA PHE A 407 16.89 -8.59 4.29
C PHE A 407 16.53 -9.59 5.38
N ARG A 408 16.20 -10.81 4.98
CA ARG A 408 15.87 -11.93 5.88
C ARG A 408 17.04 -12.86 6.06
N LEU A 409 17.21 -13.35 7.29
CA LEU A 409 18.22 -14.36 7.63
C LEU A 409 17.63 -15.77 7.52
#